data_4d3bbe1b1d60dc10633dfedb9ddfffbf
#
_entry.id   4d3bbe1b1d60dc10633dfedb9ddfffbf
#
_cell.length_a   1.000
_cell.length_b   1.000
_cell.length_c   1.000
_cell.angle_alpha   90.00
_cell.angle_beta   90.00
_cell.angle_gamma   90.00
#
_symmetry.space_group_name_H-M   'P 1'
#
loop_
_entity.id
_entity.type
_entity.pdbx_description
1 polymer ?
#
loop_
_entity_poly.entity_id
_entity_poly.type
_entity_poly.pdbx_seq_one_letter_code
_entity_poly.pdbx_strand_id
1 'polypeptide(L)'
;MELEHIMEKDAPWRPELCRIWERSVDLEAQPDPFCCAPVWQLAAHRAFAPGRRVLAHGTEDSVLVLAEAALSSGQPLLTSLEAHWFFGCPLLGPDATGLLAEALALMSHRYGHLPALLLGGIVPGSRRARELFTCCDPLFDIYLAGECIQGGASLEG
;
A
#
# COMPACT_ATOMS: atom_id res chain seq x y z
N MET A 1 -12.30 -11.11 -13.92
CA MET A 1 -12.15 -11.29 -12.46
C MET A 1 -13.02 -10.22 -11.82
N GLU A 2 -14.05 -10.64 -11.06
CA GLU A 2 -15.06 -9.70 -10.56
C GLU A 2 -14.46 -8.82 -9.47
N LEU A 3 -14.57 -7.51 -9.66
CA LEU A 3 -14.04 -6.45 -8.79
C LEU A 3 -14.64 -6.47 -7.36
N GLU A 4 -15.71 -7.22 -7.12
CA GLU A 4 -16.33 -7.38 -5.79
C GLU A 4 -15.39 -8.05 -4.77
N HIS A 5 -14.40 -8.84 -5.21
CA HIS A 5 -13.44 -9.51 -4.33
C HIS A 5 -12.37 -8.58 -3.73
N ILE A 6 -12.18 -7.39 -4.28
CA ILE A 6 -11.14 -6.44 -3.84
C ILE A 6 -11.53 -5.73 -2.53
N MET A 7 -12.82 -5.73 -2.17
CA MET A 7 -13.36 -4.87 -1.10
C MET A 7 -14.07 -5.61 0.03
N GLU A 8 -13.82 -6.89 0.21
CA GLU A 8 -14.39 -7.61 1.34
C GLU A 8 -13.75 -7.18 2.66
N LYS A 9 -14.58 -7.00 3.69
CA LYS A 9 -14.17 -6.62 5.05
C LYS A 9 -13.09 -7.56 5.64
N ASP A 10 -13.01 -8.79 5.13
CA ASP A 10 -12.09 -9.84 5.57
C ASP A 10 -11.03 -10.21 4.52
N ALA A 11 -10.95 -9.50 3.38
CA ALA A 11 -10.05 -9.84 2.28
C ALA A 11 -8.56 -9.94 2.67
N PRO A 12 -8.00 -9.01 3.47
CA PRO A 12 -6.58 -9.05 3.80
C PRO A 12 -6.17 -10.22 4.72
N TRP A 13 -7.16 -10.92 5.29
CA TRP A 13 -6.91 -12.05 6.20
C TRP A 13 -6.95 -13.40 5.49
N ARG A 14 -7.20 -13.44 4.18
CA ARG A 14 -7.20 -14.69 3.41
C ARG A 14 -5.79 -15.28 3.35
N PRO A 15 -5.62 -16.57 3.69
CA PRO A 15 -4.30 -17.21 3.69
C PRO A 15 -3.57 -17.12 2.35
N GLU A 16 -4.31 -17.19 1.24
CA GLU A 16 -3.75 -17.10 -0.10
C GLU A 16 -3.12 -15.72 -0.35
N LEU A 17 -3.83 -14.64 0.01
CA LEU A 17 -3.32 -13.29 -0.15
C LEU A 17 -2.12 -13.02 0.77
N CYS A 18 -2.14 -13.53 2.00
CA CYS A 18 -1.00 -13.43 2.90
C CYS A 18 0.25 -14.13 2.34
N ARG A 19 0.10 -15.31 1.72
CA ARG A 19 1.22 -16.02 1.08
C ARG A 19 1.78 -15.26 -0.14
N ILE A 20 0.91 -14.68 -0.97
CA ILE A 20 1.34 -13.80 -2.06
C ILE A 20 2.10 -12.61 -1.48
N TRP A 21 1.55 -11.98 -0.46
CA TRP A 21 2.13 -10.82 0.19
C TRP A 21 3.51 -11.11 0.78
N GLU A 22 3.67 -12.18 1.58
CA GLU A 22 4.96 -12.61 2.12
C GLU A 22 5.99 -12.82 1.01
N ARG A 23 5.61 -13.54 -0.06
CA ARG A 23 6.47 -13.77 -1.21
C ARG A 23 6.85 -12.47 -1.93
N SER A 24 5.92 -11.53 -2.09
CA SER A 24 6.16 -10.25 -2.77
C SER A 24 7.13 -9.34 -1.99
N VAL A 25 7.22 -9.48 -0.67
CA VAL A 25 8.22 -8.77 0.16
C VAL A 25 9.64 -9.18 -0.24
N ASP A 26 9.84 -10.46 -0.54
CA ASP A 26 11.17 -11.03 -0.84
C ASP A 26 11.62 -10.77 -2.29
N LEU A 27 10.68 -10.49 -3.20
CA LEU A 27 10.99 -10.31 -4.63
C LEU A 27 11.67 -9.00 -4.97
N GLU A 28 11.58 -8.00 -4.10
CA GLU A 28 12.13 -6.67 -4.34
C GLU A 28 12.81 -6.16 -3.07
N ALA A 29 13.98 -5.54 -3.22
CA ALA A 29 14.69 -4.97 -2.07
C ALA A 29 13.83 -3.88 -1.40
N GLN A 30 13.36 -4.15 -0.21
CA GLN A 30 12.61 -3.22 0.63
C GLN A 30 13.53 -2.56 1.65
N PRO A 31 13.32 -1.27 1.99
CA PRO A 31 14.07 -0.62 3.07
C PRO A 31 13.88 -1.34 4.40
N ASP A 32 12.67 -1.79 4.65
CA ASP A 32 12.28 -2.54 5.84
C ASP A 32 11.32 -3.67 5.45
N PRO A 33 11.85 -4.88 5.16
CA PRO A 33 11.02 -6.03 4.79
C PRO A 33 10.01 -6.42 5.88
N PHE A 34 10.39 -6.28 7.16
CA PHE A 34 9.51 -6.59 8.27
C PHE A 34 8.28 -5.66 8.31
N CYS A 35 8.51 -4.35 8.15
CA CYS A 35 7.42 -3.38 8.10
C CYS A 35 6.56 -3.49 6.84
N CYS A 36 7.07 -4.11 5.77
CA CYS A 36 6.28 -4.44 4.58
C CYS A 36 5.46 -5.73 4.73
N ALA A 37 5.80 -6.61 5.66
CA ALA A 37 5.20 -7.93 5.81
C ALA A 37 3.76 -7.87 6.39
N PRO A 38 2.89 -8.85 6.03
CA PRO A 38 1.52 -8.90 6.53
C PRO A 38 1.45 -8.97 8.05
N VAL A 39 2.40 -9.64 8.71
CA VAL A 39 2.43 -9.75 10.18
C VAL A 39 2.49 -8.37 10.85
N TRP A 40 3.26 -7.43 10.33
CA TRP A 40 3.34 -6.06 10.84
C TRP A 40 2.12 -5.23 10.41
N GLN A 41 1.85 -5.17 9.13
CA GLN A 41 0.82 -4.30 8.55
C GLN A 41 -0.58 -4.62 9.12
N LEU A 42 -0.90 -5.90 9.23
CA LEU A 42 -2.19 -6.35 9.76
C LEU A 42 -2.29 -6.15 11.28
N ALA A 43 -1.19 -6.32 12.02
CA ALA A 43 -1.16 -6.04 13.46
C ALA A 43 -1.34 -4.54 13.72
N ALA A 44 -0.64 -3.68 12.99
CA ALA A 44 -0.78 -2.23 13.09
C ALA A 44 -2.22 -1.78 12.74
N HIS A 45 -2.79 -2.30 11.66
CA HIS A 45 -4.18 -2.01 11.29
C HIS A 45 -5.17 -2.38 12.38
N ARG A 46 -5.06 -3.61 12.95
CA ARG A 46 -5.93 -4.06 14.05
C ARG A 46 -5.79 -3.20 15.29
N ALA A 47 -4.57 -2.76 15.61
CA ALA A 47 -4.31 -1.99 16.81
C ALA A 47 -4.77 -0.53 16.70
N PHE A 48 -4.56 0.10 15.56
CA PHE A 48 -4.70 1.55 15.42
C PHE A 48 -5.88 2.00 14.57
N ALA A 49 -6.36 1.16 13.65
CA ALA A 49 -7.42 1.53 12.72
C ALA A 49 -8.37 0.39 12.35
N PRO A 50 -8.88 -0.41 13.32
CA PRO A 50 -9.64 -1.64 13.03
C PRO A 50 -10.95 -1.41 12.28
N GLY A 51 -11.47 -0.18 12.30
CA GLY A 51 -12.71 0.19 11.61
C GLY A 51 -12.53 0.65 10.16
N ARG A 52 -11.29 0.85 9.70
CA ARG A 52 -11.04 1.24 8.31
C ARG A 52 -11.25 0.04 7.40
N ARG A 53 -11.91 0.28 6.29
CA ARG A 53 -12.02 -0.73 5.23
C ARG A 53 -10.67 -0.91 4.57
N VAL A 54 -10.35 -2.16 4.23
CA VAL A 54 -9.12 -2.51 3.53
C VAL A 54 -9.43 -2.85 2.08
N LEU A 55 -8.65 -2.27 1.19
CA LEU A 55 -8.54 -2.58 -0.22
C LEU A 55 -7.30 -3.48 -0.39
N ALA A 56 -7.51 -4.71 -0.79
CA ALA A 56 -6.41 -5.64 -0.98
C ALA A 56 -6.57 -6.38 -2.31
N HIS A 57 -5.54 -6.36 -3.12
CA HIS A 57 -5.50 -7.02 -4.42
C HIS A 57 -4.13 -7.63 -4.65
N GLY A 58 -4.09 -8.81 -5.27
CA GLY A 58 -2.84 -9.50 -5.57
C GLY A 58 -2.91 -10.30 -6.86
N THR A 59 -1.78 -10.39 -7.52
CA THR A 59 -1.49 -11.32 -8.61
C THR A 59 -0.59 -12.45 -8.09
N GLU A 60 0.05 -13.20 -8.96
CA GLU A 60 0.92 -14.33 -8.55
C GLU A 60 2.11 -13.86 -7.69
N ASP A 61 2.66 -12.68 -7.97
CA ASP A 61 3.92 -12.17 -7.41
C ASP A 61 3.87 -10.69 -6.99
N SER A 62 2.69 -10.09 -7.01
CA SER A 62 2.51 -8.69 -6.64
C SER A 62 1.30 -8.50 -5.75
N VAL A 63 1.39 -7.55 -4.83
CA VAL A 63 0.29 -7.22 -3.93
C VAL A 63 0.19 -5.71 -3.70
N LEU A 64 -1.05 -5.25 -3.65
CA LEU A 64 -1.46 -3.92 -3.19
C LEU A 64 -2.32 -4.09 -1.95
N VAL A 65 -2.01 -3.38 -0.87
CA VAL A 65 -2.85 -3.37 0.32
C VAL A 65 -2.95 -1.95 0.89
N LEU A 66 -4.14 -1.37 0.82
CA LEU A 66 -4.43 -0.01 1.27
C LEU A 66 -5.61 0.00 2.24
N ALA A 67 -5.67 0.99 3.10
CA ALA A 67 -6.81 1.29 3.95
C ALA A 67 -7.56 2.52 3.44
N GLU A 68 -8.89 2.45 3.48
CA GLU A 68 -9.74 3.62 3.26
C GLU A 68 -9.77 4.50 4.51
N ALA A 69 -9.60 5.80 4.31
CA ALA A 69 -9.74 6.84 5.30
C ALA A 69 -10.47 8.04 4.68
N ALA A 70 -10.57 9.12 5.41
CA ALA A 70 -11.06 10.38 4.88
C ALA A 70 -10.16 11.52 5.37
N LEU A 71 -9.94 12.50 4.52
CA LEU A 71 -9.36 13.77 4.92
C LEU A 71 -10.37 14.57 5.77
N SER A 72 -9.90 15.60 6.47
CA SER A 72 -10.76 16.49 7.25
C SER A 72 -11.83 17.21 6.40
N SER A 73 -11.57 17.35 5.10
CA SER A 73 -12.53 17.84 4.11
C SER A 73 -13.67 16.86 3.78
N GLY A 74 -13.57 15.60 4.23
CA GLY A 74 -14.46 14.51 3.83
C GLY A 74 -14.05 13.81 2.52
N GLN A 75 -12.99 14.26 1.85
CA GLN A 75 -12.50 13.59 0.65
C GLN A 75 -11.96 12.19 1.00
N PRO A 76 -12.31 11.15 0.21
CA PRO A 76 -11.75 9.82 0.37
C PRO A 76 -10.23 9.83 0.26
N LEU A 77 -9.58 9.06 1.13
CA LEU A 77 -8.14 8.88 1.19
C LEU A 77 -7.81 7.39 1.17
N LEU A 78 -6.89 6.98 0.31
CA LEU A 78 -6.26 5.66 0.37
C LEU A 78 -4.86 5.81 0.99
N THR A 79 -4.57 4.99 1.98
CA THR A 79 -3.29 5.05 2.69
C THR A 79 -2.77 3.64 3.02
N SER A 80 -1.50 3.53 3.39
CA SER A 80 -0.94 2.28 3.95
C SER A 80 -1.76 1.82 5.16
N LEU A 81 -1.83 0.52 5.43
CA LEU A 81 -2.47 0.00 6.63
C LEU A 81 -1.80 0.54 7.90
N GLU A 82 -0.47 0.55 7.90
CA GLU A 82 0.35 1.19 8.89
C GLU A 82 0.55 2.67 8.48
N ALA A 83 -0.33 3.54 8.93
CA ALA A 83 -0.35 4.97 8.60
C ALA A 83 0.18 5.87 9.73
N HIS A 84 0.92 5.33 10.70
CA HIS A 84 1.49 6.08 11.82
C HIS A 84 2.97 6.39 11.61
N TRP A 85 3.72 5.43 11.07
CA TRP A 85 5.16 5.55 10.87
C TRP A 85 5.57 5.52 9.39
N PHE A 86 4.72 4.97 8.51
CA PHE A 86 4.95 4.88 7.06
C PHE A 86 6.25 4.15 6.67
N PHE A 87 6.67 3.16 7.46
CA PHE A 87 7.90 2.39 7.19
C PHE A 87 7.69 1.33 6.10
N GLY A 88 6.50 0.77 6.00
CA GLY A 88 6.19 -0.25 5.02
C GLY A 88 5.56 0.30 3.75
N CYS A 89 6.05 -0.17 2.61
CA CYS A 89 5.43 0.10 1.31
C CYS A 89 4.19 -0.78 1.13
N PRO A 90 3.03 -0.22 0.75
CA PRO A 90 1.81 -1.01 0.49
C PRO A 90 1.76 -1.62 -0.92
N LEU A 91 2.80 -1.40 -1.73
CA LEU A 91 2.92 -1.75 -3.13
C LEU A 91 4.14 -2.66 -3.29
N LEU A 92 3.94 -3.95 -3.42
CA LEU A 92 4.99 -4.96 -3.43
C LEU A 92 4.93 -5.83 -4.67
N GLY A 93 6.10 -6.20 -5.19
CA GLY A 93 6.24 -7.03 -6.37
C GLY A 93 6.22 -6.25 -7.69
N PRO A 94 6.57 -6.90 -8.81
CA PRO A 94 6.88 -6.23 -10.09
C PRO A 94 5.70 -5.47 -10.71
N ASP A 95 4.46 -5.94 -10.50
CA ASP A 95 3.24 -5.35 -11.10
C ASP A 95 2.41 -4.51 -10.11
N ALA A 96 2.95 -4.16 -8.96
CA ALA A 96 2.20 -3.44 -7.93
C ALA A 96 1.69 -2.06 -8.38
N THR A 97 2.38 -1.41 -9.30
CA THR A 97 1.92 -0.13 -9.89
C THR A 97 0.71 -0.33 -10.82
N GLY A 98 0.67 -1.44 -11.56
CA GLY A 98 -0.51 -1.85 -12.35
C GLY A 98 -1.72 -2.11 -11.44
N LEU A 99 -1.53 -2.82 -10.34
CA LEU A 99 -2.58 -3.05 -9.33
C LEU A 99 -3.09 -1.74 -8.73
N LEU A 100 -2.21 -0.75 -8.52
CA LEU A 100 -2.62 0.58 -8.05
C LEU A 100 -3.49 1.29 -9.09
N ALA A 101 -3.13 1.25 -10.37
CA ALA A 101 -3.91 1.86 -11.43
C ALA A 101 -5.33 1.26 -11.52
N GLU A 102 -5.46 -0.06 -11.42
CA GLU A 102 -6.75 -0.75 -11.37
C GLU A 102 -7.58 -0.34 -10.14
N ALA A 103 -6.94 -0.27 -8.97
CA ALA A 103 -7.59 0.15 -7.73
C ALA A 103 -8.10 1.60 -7.83
N LEU A 104 -7.31 2.51 -8.40
CA LEU A 104 -7.70 3.90 -8.59
C LEU A 104 -8.87 4.03 -9.56
N ALA A 105 -8.89 3.26 -10.65
CA ALA A 105 -10.02 3.24 -11.59
C ALA A 105 -11.31 2.77 -10.90
N LEU A 106 -11.23 1.71 -10.10
CA LEU A 106 -12.35 1.19 -9.31
C LEU A 106 -12.86 2.24 -8.32
N MET A 107 -11.95 2.86 -7.56
CA MET A 107 -12.33 3.82 -6.51
C MET A 107 -12.85 5.12 -7.11
N SER A 108 -12.31 5.55 -8.25
CA SER A 108 -12.86 6.69 -9.01
C SER A 108 -14.30 6.44 -9.47
N HIS A 109 -14.59 5.25 -9.98
CA HIS A 109 -15.95 4.87 -10.33
C HIS A 109 -16.88 4.88 -9.12
N ARG A 110 -16.42 4.36 -7.98
CA ARG A 110 -17.21 4.26 -6.74
C ARG A 110 -17.52 5.62 -6.12
N TYR A 111 -16.54 6.52 -6.08
CA TYR A 111 -16.70 7.84 -5.45
C TYR A 111 -17.14 8.94 -6.43
N GLY A 112 -17.11 8.67 -7.73
CA GLY A 112 -17.33 9.69 -8.75
C GLY A 112 -16.16 10.65 -8.96
N HIS A 113 -15.04 10.44 -8.26
CA HIS A 113 -13.79 11.19 -8.37
C HIS A 113 -12.62 10.37 -7.84
N LEU A 114 -11.39 10.76 -8.16
CA LEU A 114 -10.19 10.11 -7.61
C LEU A 114 -10.07 10.36 -6.10
N PRO A 115 -9.75 9.34 -5.29
CA PRO A 115 -9.38 9.52 -3.90
C PRO A 115 -8.01 10.20 -3.78
N ALA A 116 -7.72 10.85 -2.66
CA ALA A 116 -6.36 11.22 -2.32
C ALA A 116 -5.53 9.95 -2.02
N LEU A 117 -4.22 10.02 -2.24
CA LEU A 117 -3.28 8.94 -1.89
C LEU A 117 -2.27 9.44 -0.87
N LEU A 118 -2.00 8.63 0.15
CA LEU A 118 -0.92 8.85 1.09
C LEU A 118 -0.14 7.53 1.27
N LEU A 119 1.00 7.44 0.63
CA LEU A 119 1.82 6.24 0.56
C LEU A 119 3.13 6.45 1.32
N GLY A 120 3.52 5.47 2.12
CA GLY A 120 4.79 5.43 2.83
C GLY A 120 5.72 4.34 2.31
N GLY A 121 6.93 4.25 2.89
CA GLY A 121 7.91 3.22 2.56
C GLY A 121 8.47 3.31 1.14
N ILE A 122 8.37 4.46 0.49
CA ILE A 122 8.86 4.70 -0.88
C ILE A 122 10.25 5.33 -0.81
N VAL A 123 11.27 4.63 -1.32
CA VAL A 123 12.63 5.17 -1.38
C VAL A 123 12.74 6.16 -2.54
N PRO A 124 13.12 7.43 -2.27
CA PRO A 124 13.33 8.41 -3.33
C PRO A 124 14.36 7.92 -4.37
N GLY A 125 14.08 8.10 -5.66
CA GLY A 125 14.95 7.66 -6.75
C GLY A 125 14.95 6.14 -7.02
N SER A 126 14.22 5.34 -6.25
CA SER A 126 14.06 3.92 -6.54
C SER A 126 13.29 3.68 -7.84
N ARG A 127 13.34 2.43 -8.35
CA ARG A 127 12.51 2.02 -9.47
C ARG A 127 11.02 2.24 -9.16
N ARG A 128 10.57 1.83 -7.98
CA ARG A 128 9.19 1.99 -7.51
C ARG A 128 8.75 3.45 -7.48
N ALA A 129 9.58 4.36 -6.96
CA ALA A 129 9.27 5.78 -6.99
C ALA A 129 9.05 6.30 -8.41
N ARG A 130 9.92 5.93 -9.36
CA ARG A 130 9.76 6.36 -10.77
C ARG A 130 8.50 5.80 -11.42
N GLU A 131 8.18 4.52 -11.20
CA GLU A 131 6.96 3.90 -11.71
C GLU A 131 5.70 4.58 -11.16
N LEU A 132 5.68 4.88 -9.86
CA LEU A 132 4.59 5.62 -9.22
C LEU A 132 4.44 7.04 -9.78
N PHE A 133 5.53 7.78 -9.94
CA PHE A 133 5.47 9.10 -10.58
C PHE A 133 4.89 9.00 -11.99
N THR A 134 5.34 8.06 -12.80
CA THR A 134 4.82 7.88 -14.16
C THR A 134 3.34 7.54 -14.19
N CYS A 135 2.88 6.72 -13.26
CA CYS A 135 1.47 6.31 -13.15
C CYS A 135 0.58 7.44 -12.60
N CYS A 136 1.06 8.18 -11.62
CA CYS A 136 0.25 9.12 -10.85
C CYS A 136 0.30 10.56 -11.37
N ASP A 137 1.42 11.02 -11.95
CA ASP A 137 1.61 12.39 -12.43
C ASP A 137 0.49 12.91 -13.35
N PRO A 138 -0.05 12.12 -14.28
CA PRO A 138 -1.19 12.56 -15.10
C PRO A 138 -2.51 12.72 -14.34
N LEU A 139 -2.61 12.20 -13.12
CA LEU A 139 -3.85 12.07 -12.35
C LEU A 139 -3.86 12.91 -11.08
N PHE A 140 -2.69 13.22 -10.52
CA PHE A 140 -2.53 13.84 -9.20
C PHE A 140 -1.50 14.96 -9.19
N ASP A 141 -1.72 15.94 -8.34
CA ASP A 141 -0.64 16.78 -7.85
C ASP A 141 0.14 16.00 -6.79
N ILE A 142 1.44 15.80 -6.99
CA ILE A 142 2.28 14.95 -6.14
C ILE A 142 3.11 15.80 -5.18
N TYR A 143 3.04 15.48 -3.90
CA TYR A 143 3.78 16.17 -2.84
C TYR A 143 4.58 15.18 -1.98
N LEU A 144 5.77 15.59 -1.58
CA LEU A 144 6.50 14.92 -0.51
C LEU A 144 5.95 15.39 0.83
N ALA A 145 5.25 14.50 1.53
CA ALA A 145 4.62 14.82 2.81
C ALA A 145 5.62 14.80 3.99
N GLY A 146 6.68 14.01 3.89
CA GLY A 146 7.74 13.90 4.89
C GLY A 146 8.78 12.88 4.50
N GLU A 147 9.93 12.94 5.16
CA GLU A 147 11.02 11.97 5.03
C GLU A 147 11.30 11.33 6.38
N CYS A 148 11.60 10.02 6.37
CA CYS A 148 12.02 9.27 7.53
C CYS A 148 13.40 8.65 7.25
N ILE A 149 14.34 8.82 8.17
CA ILE A 149 15.65 8.17 8.11
C ILE A 149 15.58 6.93 8.98
N GLN A 150 15.71 5.76 8.37
CA GLN A 150 15.87 4.52 9.11
C GLN A 150 17.35 4.27 9.40
N GLY A 151 17.70 4.13 10.68
CA GLY A 151 18.99 3.67 11.14
C GLY A 151 18.96 2.17 11.42
N GLY A 152 19.91 1.43 10.90
CA GLY A 152 20.12 0.02 11.21
C GLY A 152 21.48 -0.20 11.87
N ALA A 153 21.57 -1.13 12.82
CA ALA A 153 22.81 -1.63 13.36
C ALA A 153 22.94 -3.12 13.03
N SER A 154 24.09 -3.55 12.50
CA SER A 154 24.38 -4.97 12.39
C SER A 154 24.64 -5.54 13.79
N LEU A 155 23.99 -6.65 14.11
CA LEU A 155 24.27 -7.42 15.32
C LEU A 155 25.36 -8.48 15.10
N GLU A 156 25.92 -8.56 13.89
CA GLU A 156 27.05 -9.38 13.58
C GLU A 156 28.30 -8.67 14.11
N GLY A 157 28.81 -9.18 15.22
CA GLY A 157 30.07 -8.75 15.84
C GLY A 157 31.27 -9.38 15.15
#